data_ffc963ae8521e274b5666c8a557a64f6
#
_entry.id   ffc963ae8521e274b5666c8a557a64f6
#
_cell.length_a   1.000
_cell.length_b   1.000
_cell.length_c   1.000
_cell.angle_alpha   90.00
_cell.angle_beta   90.00
_cell.angle_gamma   90.00
#
_symmetry.space_group_name_H-M   'P 1'
#
loop_
_entity.id
_entity.type
_entity.pdbx_description
1 polymer ?
#
loop_
_entity_poly.entity_id
_entity_poly.type
_entity_poly.pdbx_seq_one_letter_code
_entity_poly.pdbx_strand_id
1 'polypeptide(L)'
;EDSRRYASQPLMRTAKVKLAGQPMPVPLGSMGDGMLRVLQIILKVFSAQGGFLLIDEFENGLHYSVQEKIWALIFKLAEQLNIQVFATTHSWDCIESFTKVAVDNQSSEGVLFRMGRSVRTSDNGKVIATVFDENQLQNITQADVEVR
;
A
#
# COMPACT_ATOMS: atom_id res chain seq x y z
N GLU A 1 -50.80 20.50 13.34
CA GLU A 1 -49.49 20.85 13.94
C GLU A 1 -48.76 19.57 14.34
N ASP A 2 -48.01 18.98 13.49
CA ASP A 2 -46.84 18.20 13.85
C ASP A 2 -45.94 17.96 12.62
N SER A 3 -45.24 19.02 12.24
CA SER A 3 -44.18 18.96 11.21
C SER A 3 -42.93 18.39 11.84
N ARG A 4 -42.94 17.12 12.27
CA ARG A 4 -41.74 16.46 12.78
C ARG A 4 -40.85 16.01 11.64
N ARG A 5 -39.88 16.85 11.32
CA ARG A 5 -38.48 16.55 11.03
C ARG A 5 -38.21 15.13 10.55
N TYR A 6 -38.43 14.87 9.28
CA TYR A 6 -37.65 13.84 8.62
C TYR A 6 -36.21 14.35 8.55
N ALA A 7 -35.43 14.02 9.58
CA ALA A 7 -33.97 14.12 9.48
C ALA A 7 -33.60 13.21 8.31
N SER A 8 -33.17 13.81 7.21
CA SER A 8 -32.63 13.10 6.07
C SER A 8 -31.45 12.27 6.57
N GLN A 9 -31.63 10.96 6.69
CA GLN A 9 -30.52 10.04 6.95
C GLN A 9 -29.48 10.31 5.88
N PRO A 10 -28.20 10.50 6.25
CA PRO A 10 -27.15 10.70 5.26
C PRO A 10 -27.17 9.50 4.32
N LEU A 11 -27.29 9.76 3.01
CA LEU A 11 -27.22 8.73 1.99
C LEU A 11 -25.87 8.01 2.12
N MET A 12 -25.87 6.87 2.80
CA MET A 12 -24.67 6.02 2.90
C MET A 12 -24.39 5.44 1.51
N ARG A 13 -23.37 6.00 0.86
CA ARG A 13 -22.87 5.46 -0.41
C ARG A 13 -22.08 4.19 -0.10
N THR A 14 -22.54 3.06 -0.59
CA THR A 14 -21.89 1.76 -0.42
C THR A 14 -21.41 1.25 -1.78
N ALA A 15 -20.12 0.89 -1.86
CA ALA A 15 -19.61 0.18 -3.02
C ALA A 15 -20.16 -1.25 -3.04
N LYS A 16 -20.56 -1.73 -4.22
CA LYS A 16 -21.02 -3.11 -4.43
C LYS A 16 -20.13 -3.79 -5.47
N VAL A 17 -19.86 -5.06 -5.28
CA VAL A 17 -19.06 -5.89 -6.19
C VAL A 17 -19.93 -6.98 -6.76
N LYS A 18 -19.86 -7.18 -8.07
CA LYS A 18 -20.47 -8.31 -8.75
C LYS A 18 -19.43 -9.42 -8.90
N LEU A 19 -19.63 -10.51 -8.20
CA LEU A 19 -18.76 -11.68 -8.31
C LEU A 19 -19.14 -12.50 -9.56
N ALA A 20 -18.11 -13.08 -10.21
CA ALA A 20 -18.32 -13.97 -11.34
C ALA A 20 -19.18 -15.17 -10.90
N GLY A 21 -20.22 -15.49 -11.70
CA GLY A 21 -21.15 -16.59 -11.40
C GLY A 21 -22.23 -16.26 -10.39
N GLN A 22 -22.25 -15.07 -9.78
CA GLN A 22 -23.34 -14.66 -8.88
C GLN A 22 -24.30 -13.68 -9.58
N PRO A 23 -25.64 -13.88 -9.44
CA PRO A 23 -26.61 -13.03 -10.11
C PRO A 23 -26.71 -11.63 -9.50
N MET A 24 -26.48 -11.48 -8.19
CA MET A 24 -26.67 -10.24 -7.45
C MET A 24 -25.33 -9.66 -6.94
N PRO A 25 -25.13 -8.33 -7.04
CA PRO A 25 -23.98 -7.69 -6.45
C PRO A 25 -24.09 -7.67 -4.92
N VAL A 26 -22.96 -7.90 -4.24
CA VAL A 26 -22.82 -7.86 -2.77
C VAL A 26 -22.16 -6.57 -2.30
N PRO A 27 -22.46 -6.06 -1.10
CA PRO A 27 -21.74 -4.92 -0.54
C PRO A 27 -20.26 -5.24 -0.38
N LEU A 28 -19.38 -4.32 -0.77
CA LEU A 28 -17.93 -4.53 -0.66
C LEU A 28 -17.49 -4.77 0.80
N GLY A 29 -18.10 -4.09 1.76
CA GLY A 29 -17.81 -4.28 3.19
C GLY A 29 -18.12 -5.69 3.73
N SER A 30 -18.99 -6.48 3.04
CA SER A 30 -19.23 -7.87 3.42
C SER A 30 -18.09 -8.82 3.01
N MET A 31 -17.12 -8.34 2.23
CA MET A 31 -15.95 -9.10 1.77
C MET A 31 -14.72 -8.92 2.67
N GLY A 32 -14.88 -8.19 3.76
CA GLY A 32 -13.81 -7.88 4.71
C GLY A 32 -13.06 -6.58 4.41
N ASP A 33 -12.31 -6.11 5.41
CA ASP A 33 -11.61 -4.82 5.36
C ASP A 33 -10.52 -4.77 4.30
N GLY A 34 -9.88 -5.90 4.00
CA GLY A 34 -8.86 -6.00 2.96
C GLY A 34 -9.36 -5.58 1.58
N MET A 35 -10.57 -5.96 1.19
CA MET A 35 -11.15 -5.55 -0.10
C MET A 35 -11.46 -4.06 -0.15
N LEU A 36 -11.88 -3.49 0.98
CA LEU A 36 -12.07 -2.05 1.11
C LEU A 36 -10.74 -1.31 0.97
N ARG A 37 -9.70 -1.82 1.61
CA ARG A 37 -8.33 -1.25 1.52
C ARG A 37 -7.80 -1.28 0.09
N VAL A 38 -7.95 -2.40 -0.62
CA VAL A 38 -7.57 -2.52 -2.04
C VAL A 38 -8.30 -1.48 -2.89
N LEU A 39 -9.61 -1.35 -2.75
CA LEU A 39 -10.37 -0.33 -3.48
C LEU A 39 -9.88 1.09 -3.16
N GLN A 40 -9.61 1.41 -1.90
CA GLN A 40 -9.10 2.71 -1.49
C GLN A 40 -7.74 3.02 -2.13
N ILE A 41 -6.81 2.05 -2.14
CA ILE A 41 -5.50 2.20 -2.77
C ILE A 41 -5.68 2.48 -4.27
N ILE A 42 -6.48 1.68 -4.97
CA ILE A 42 -6.72 1.85 -6.42
C ILE A 42 -7.30 3.24 -6.72
N LEU A 43 -8.31 3.68 -5.98
CA LEU A 43 -8.92 5.00 -6.19
C LEU A 43 -7.91 6.14 -5.96
N LYS A 44 -7.04 6.00 -4.95
CA LYS A 44 -5.99 7.00 -4.66
C LYS A 44 -4.91 7.01 -5.73
N VAL A 45 -4.51 5.86 -6.27
CA VAL A 45 -3.57 5.77 -7.39
C VAL A 45 -4.10 6.58 -8.58
N PHE A 46 -5.34 6.37 -9.00
CA PHE A 46 -5.92 7.14 -10.11
C PHE A 46 -6.05 8.63 -9.81
N SER A 47 -6.29 9.00 -8.56
CA SER A 47 -6.39 10.40 -8.14
C SER A 47 -5.04 11.12 -8.10
N ALA A 48 -3.92 10.37 -8.06
CA ALA A 48 -2.57 10.91 -7.96
C ALA A 48 -1.85 11.04 -9.31
N GLN A 49 -2.55 10.86 -10.43
CA GLN A 49 -1.97 10.91 -11.78
C GLN A 49 -1.09 12.16 -12.00
N GLY A 50 0.13 11.93 -12.47
CA GLY A 50 1.12 12.98 -12.72
C GLY A 50 1.73 13.61 -11.46
N GLY A 51 1.54 13.02 -10.28
CA GLY A 51 1.98 13.56 -9.01
C GLY A 51 2.55 12.52 -8.07
N PHE A 52 2.20 12.64 -6.78
CA PHE A 52 2.71 11.81 -5.70
C PHE A 52 1.59 11.05 -5.00
N LEU A 53 1.85 9.79 -4.65
CA LEU A 53 0.98 8.97 -3.80
C LEU A 53 1.74 8.61 -2.52
N LEU A 54 1.15 8.96 -1.37
CA LEU A 54 1.66 8.60 -0.05
C LEU A 54 0.73 7.57 0.57
N ILE A 55 1.30 6.42 0.98
CA ILE A 55 0.58 5.32 1.63
C ILE A 55 1.23 5.07 2.99
N ASP A 56 0.50 5.35 4.05
CA ASP A 56 0.96 5.03 5.39
C ASP A 56 0.49 3.63 5.80
N GLU A 57 1.40 2.86 6.43
CA GLU A 57 1.15 1.48 6.82
C GLU A 57 0.52 0.67 5.67
N PHE A 58 1.30 0.43 4.63
CA PHE A 58 0.84 -0.25 3.41
C PHE A 58 0.13 -1.57 3.70
N GLU A 59 0.67 -2.37 4.60
CA GLU A 59 0.17 -3.68 5.00
C GLU A 59 -1.15 -3.64 5.76
N ASN A 60 -1.54 -2.48 6.30
CA ASN A 60 -2.71 -2.39 7.17
C ASN A 60 -4.00 -2.85 6.45
N GLY A 61 -4.66 -3.86 7.03
CA GLY A 61 -5.84 -4.49 6.48
C GLY A 61 -5.59 -5.42 5.29
N LEU A 62 -4.34 -5.64 4.87
CA LEU A 62 -3.98 -6.54 3.78
C LEU A 62 -3.38 -7.84 4.30
N HIS A 63 -3.96 -8.97 3.90
CA HIS A 63 -3.33 -10.27 4.15
C HIS A 63 -2.04 -10.39 3.34
N TYR A 64 -0.98 -10.98 3.91
CA TYR A 64 0.34 -11.08 3.27
C TYR A 64 0.28 -11.69 1.86
N SER A 65 -0.59 -12.67 1.62
CA SER A 65 -0.71 -13.37 0.33
C SER A 65 -1.20 -12.51 -0.84
N VAL A 66 -1.72 -11.30 -0.56
CA VAL A 66 -2.19 -10.37 -1.61
C VAL A 66 -1.25 -9.19 -1.82
N GLN A 67 -0.30 -8.97 -0.90
CA GLN A 67 0.59 -7.80 -0.92
C GLN A 67 1.44 -7.74 -2.19
N GLU A 68 2.02 -8.85 -2.60
CA GLU A 68 2.80 -8.95 -3.85
C GLU A 68 1.98 -8.51 -5.08
N LYS A 69 0.73 -8.97 -5.18
CA LYS A 69 -0.15 -8.61 -6.30
C LYS A 69 -0.52 -7.13 -6.30
N ILE A 70 -0.67 -6.55 -5.10
CA ILE A 70 -0.99 -5.13 -4.97
C ILE A 70 0.25 -4.29 -5.32
N TRP A 71 1.44 -4.69 -4.88
CA TRP A 71 2.69 -4.03 -5.28
C TRP A 71 2.87 -4.07 -6.79
N ALA A 72 2.71 -5.24 -7.43
CA ALA A 72 2.81 -5.36 -8.88
C ALA A 72 1.80 -4.44 -9.62
N LEU A 73 0.59 -4.32 -9.10
CA LEU A 73 -0.41 -3.39 -9.64
C LEU A 73 0.03 -1.93 -9.46
N ILE A 74 0.56 -1.57 -8.30
CA ILE A 74 1.03 -0.19 -8.02
C ILE A 74 2.20 0.16 -8.92
N PHE A 75 3.21 -0.69 -9.07
CA PHE A 75 4.35 -0.45 -9.98
C PHE A 75 3.85 -0.18 -11.40
N LYS A 76 2.99 -1.06 -11.92
CA LYS A 76 2.40 -0.91 -13.25
C LYS A 76 1.63 0.41 -13.42
N LEU A 77 0.79 0.75 -12.45
CA LEU A 77 -0.03 1.97 -12.54
C LEU A 77 0.81 3.23 -12.30
N ALA A 78 1.83 3.17 -11.44
CA ALA A 78 2.74 4.28 -11.21
C ALA A 78 3.47 4.68 -12.49
N GLU A 79 3.95 3.71 -13.25
CA GLU A 79 4.55 3.95 -14.56
C GLU A 79 3.54 4.53 -15.55
N GLN A 80 2.38 3.90 -15.71
CA GLN A 80 1.36 4.30 -16.69
C GLN A 80 0.78 5.69 -16.42
N LEU A 81 0.64 6.07 -15.17
CA LEU A 81 0.03 7.33 -14.72
C LEU A 81 1.06 8.39 -14.34
N ASN A 82 2.35 8.10 -14.49
CA ASN A 82 3.46 8.97 -14.10
C ASN A 82 3.33 9.43 -12.64
N ILE A 83 3.27 8.47 -11.70
CA ILE A 83 3.11 8.72 -10.27
C ILE A 83 4.38 8.27 -9.54
N GLN A 84 4.88 9.11 -8.64
CA GLN A 84 5.87 8.68 -7.65
C GLN A 84 5.17 8.21 -6.38
N VAL A 85 5.46 6.99 -5.94
CA VAL A 85 4.81 6.38 -4.77
C VAL A 85 5.78 6.34 -3.59
N PHE A 86 5.30 6.77 -2.42
CA PHE A 86 5.97 6.62 -1.14
C PHE A 86 5.08 5.81 -0.22
N ALA A 87 5.61 4.75 0.36
CA ALA A 87 4.88 3.92 1.31
C ALA A 87 5.69 3.70 2.58
N THR A 88 5.01 3.64 3.72
CA THR A 88 5.62 3.19 4.98
C THR A 88 5.14 1.80 5.31
N THR A 89 5.96 1.04 6.03
CA THR A 89 5.61 -0.29 6.53
C THR A 89 6.40 -0.62 7.78
N HIS A 90 5.82 -1.45 8.65
CA HIS A 90 6.48 -2.09 9.78
C HIS A 90 6.54 -3.61 9.63
N SER A 91 6.06 -4.15 8.49
CA SER A 91 5.96 -5.58 8.23
C SER A 91 7.11 -6.09 7.37
N TRP A 92 7.75 -7.16 7.82
CA TRP A 92 8.76 -7.86 7.01
C TRP A 92 8.14 -8.48 5.75
N ASP A 93 6.96 -9.10 5.86
CA ASP A 93 6.24 -9.67 4.72
C ASP A 93 5.97 -8.62 3.62
N CYS A 94 5.71 -7.38 4.05
CA CYS A 94 5.50 -6.26 3.13
C CYS A 94 6.80 -5.88 2.40
N ILE A 95 7.93 -5.82 3.12
CA ILE A 95 9.25 -5.54 2.54
C ILE A 95 9.64 -6.66 1.57
N GLU A 96 9.45 -7.92 1.94
CA GLU A 96 9.73 -9.06 1.09
C GLU A 96 8.89 -9.05 -0.20
N SER A 97 7.58 -8.83 -0.07
CA SER A 97 6.66 -8.70 -1.21
C SER A 97 7.04 -7.54 -2.14
N PHE A 98 7.44 -6.39 -1.57
CA PHE A 98 7.92 -5.24 -2.32
C PHE A 98 9.20 -5.56 -3.07
N THR A 99 10.20 -6.15 -2.38
CA THR A 99 11.50 -6.49 -2.95
C THR A 99 11.36 -7.41 -4.14
N LYS A 100 10.55 -8.45 -4.00
CA LYS A 100 10.30 -9.41 -5.07
C LYS A 100 9.75 -8.74 -6.32
N VAL A 101 8.77 -7.85 -6.15
CA VAL A 101 8.19 -7.11 -7.28
C VAL A 101 9.16 -6.10 -7.86
N ALA A 102 9.93 -5.39 -7.03
CA ALA A 102 10.89 -4.38 -7.47
C ALA A 102 12.01 -5.02 -8.32
N VAL A 103 12.55 -6.16 -7.89
CA VAL A 103 13.60 -6.91 -8.62
C VAL A 103 13.09 -7.44 -9.96
N ASP A 104 11.85 -7.92 -10.02
CA ASP A 104 11.24 -8.45 -11.25
C ASP A 104 10.81 -7.34 -12.22
N ASN A 105 10.68 -6.10 -11.74
CA ASN A 105 10.22 -4.96 -12.55
C ASN A 105 11.40 -4.25 -13.22
N GLN A 106 11.45 -4.28 -14.55
CA GLN A 106 12.50 -3.63 -15.34
C GLN A 106 12.18 -2.17 -15.73
N SER A 107 10.97 -1.71 -15.45
CA SER A 107 10.47 -0.41 -15.94
C SER A 107 10.54 0.71 -14.91
N SER A 108 10.55 0.38 -13.63
CA SER A 108 10.53 1.35 -12.53
C SER A 108 11.43 0.90 -11.39
N GLU A 109 12.18 1.81 -10.82
CA GLU A 109 13.08 1.54 -9.70
C GLU A 109 12.31 1.49 -8.36
N GLY A 110 12.60 0.47 -7.56
CA GLY A 110 12.13 0.35 -6.18
C GLY A 110 13.27 0.56 -5.19
N VAL A 111 13.09 1.51 -4.26
CA VAL A 111 14.10 1.83 -3.24
C VAL A 111 13.52 1.70 -1.85
N LEU A 112 14.24 1.05 -0.93
CA LEU A 112 13.87 0.94 0.48
C LEU A 112 14.72 1.89 1.33
N PHE A 113 14.07 2.68 2.17
CA PHE A 113 14.70 3.50 3.19
C PHE A 113 14.42 2.92 4.58
N ARG A 114 15.45 2.39 5.24
CA ARG A 114 15.34 2.02 6.64
C ARG A 114 15.60 3.24 7.50
N MET A 115 14.62 3.63 8.29
CA MET A 115 14.74 4.75 9.22
C MET A 115 15.14 4.24 10.60
N GLY A 116 16.22 4.78 11.17
CA GLY A 116 16.71 4.41 12.49
C GLY A 116 17.22 5.59 13.28
N ARG A 117 17.38 5.45 14.59
CA ARG A 117 18.05 6.46 15.41
C ARG A 117 19.54 6.15 15.50
N SER A 118 20.36 7.18 15.39
CA SER A 118 21.81 7.04 15.62
C SER A 118 22.09 6.51 17.03
N VAL A 119 22.93 5.49 17.12
CA VAL A 119 23.41 4.95 18.39
C VAL A 119 24.57 5.77 18.98
N ARG A 120 25.09 6.74 18.21
CA ARG A 120 26.20 7.61 18.66
C ARG A 120 25.65 8.67 19.60
N THR A 121 26.26 8.80 20.78
CA THR A 121 25.89 9.82 21.77
C THR A 121 26.08 11.25 21.27
N SER A 122 27.05 11.48 20.36
CA SER A 122 27.29 12.77 19.70
C SER A 122 26.13 13.25 18.84
N ASP A 123 25.30 12.35 18.36
CA ASP A 123 24.25 12.66 17.38
C ASP A 123 22.91 12.99 18.03
N ASN A 124 22.81 12.97 19.36
CA ASN A 124 21.58 13.30 20.13
C ASN A 124 20.29 12.62 19.60
N GLY A 125 20.42 11.34 19.19
CA GLY A 125 19.27 10.58 18.66
C GLY A 125 18.82 11.00 17.27
N LYS A 126 19.71 11.60 16.47
CA LYS A 126 19.45 11.95 15.07
C LYS A 126 18.89 10.75 14.30
N VAL A 127 17.86 11.00 13.50
CA VAL A 127 17.31 9.99 12.60
C VAL A 127 18.25 9.83 11.40
N ILE A 128 18.57 8.58 11.09
CA ILE A 128 19.41 8.19 9.96
C ILE A 128 18.57 7.34 9.01
N ALA A 129 18.66 7.62 7.71
CA ALA A 129 18.12 6.78 6.67
C ALA A 129 19.25 5.93 6.07
N THR A 130 19.06 4.62 6.04
CA THR A 130 19.89 3.69 5.26
C THR A 130 19.12 3.36 4.00
N VAL A 131 19.76 3.55 2.87
CA VAL A 131 19.15 3.31 1.54
C VAL A 131 19.56 1.93 1.06
N PHE A 132 18.61 1.19 0.54
CA PHE A 132 18.81 -0.12 -0.11
C PHE A 132 18.26 -0.03 -1.52
N ASP A 133 19.13 -0.17 -2.51
CA ASP A 133 18.75 -0.36 -3.90
C ASP A 133 18.26 -1.78 -4.18
N GLU A 134 17.78 -2.05 -5.39
CA GLU A 134 17.21 -3.36 -5.76
C GLU A 134 18.20 -4.52 -5.58
N ASN A 135 19.49 -4.31 -5.89
CA ASN A 135 20.52 -5.34 -5.75
C ASN A 135 20.78 -5.67 -4.27
N GLN A 136 20.80 -4.65 -3.44
CA GLN A 136 20.98 -4.79 -1.99
C GLN A 136 19.76 -5.47 -1.35
N LEU A 137 18.55 -5.11 -1.80
CA LEU A 137 17.30 -5.72 -1.36
C LEU A 137 17.26 -7.22 -1.71
N GLN A 138 17.65 -7.59 -2.93
CA GLN A 138 17.72 -8.98 -3.34
C GLN A 138 18.66 -9.81 -2.46
N ASN A 139 19.84 -9.27 -2.16
CA ASN A 139 20.80 -9.93 -1.28
C ASN A 139 20.28 -10.13 0.14
N ILE A 140 19.55 -9.14 0.69
CA ILE A 140 19.00 -9.18 2.04
C ILE A 140 17.89 -10.21 2.14
N THR A 141 16.97 -10.24 1.18
CA THR A 141 15.87 -11.22 1.17
C THR A 141 16.35 -12.64 0.93
N GLN A 142 17.37 -12.85 0.08
CA GLN A 142 17.98 -14.16 -0.12
C GLN A 142 18.75 -14.67 1.11
N ALA A 143 19.32 -13.76 1.89
CA ALA A 143 20.06 -14.10 3.13
C ALA A 143 19.16 -14.30 4.34
N ASP A 144 17.84 -14.14 4.22
CA ASP A 144 16.85 -14.19 5.31
C ASP A 144 17.21 -13.25 6.48
N VAL A 145 17.85 -12.11 6.14
CA VAL A 145 18.26 -11.10 7.11
C VAL A 145 17.16 -10.08 7.27
N GLU A 146 16.44 -10.17 8.38
CA GLU A 146 15.41 -9.19 8.73
C GLU A 146 16.02 -7.77 8.87
N VAL A 147 15.58 -6.84 8.04
CA VAL A 147 15.98 -5.42 8.09
C VAL A 147 14.98 -4.65 8.95
N ARG A 148 15.02 -4.87 10.26
CA ARG A 148 14.23 -4.11 11.25
C ARG A 148 14.98 -2.91 11.81
#